data_00b3b8ade547245833995e96b8211b8c
#
_entry.id   00b3b8ade547245833995e96b8211b8c
#
_cell.length_a   1.000
_cell.length_b   1.000
_cell.length_c   1.000
_cell.angle_alpha   90.00
_cell.angle_beta   90.00
_cell.angle_gamma   90.00
#
_symmetry.space_group_name_H-M   'P 1'
#
loop_
_entity.id
_entity.type
_entity.pdbx_description
1 polymer ?
#
loop_
_entity_poly.entity_id
_entity_poly.type
_entity_poly.pdbx_seq_one_letter_code
_entity_poly.pdbx_strand_id
1 'polypeptide(L)' 'MQPNEFQKVRNKLGYTQAQFAERLGYSTRSMICQFEKGTKKISPRVAMLCEFLMREKNERKINN' A
#
# COMPACT_ATOMS: atom_id res chain seq x y z
N MET A 1 -4.05 9.95 -3.69
CA MET A 1 -2.67 9.47 -3.42
C MET A 1 -1.88 9.39 -4.71
N GLN A 2 -0.65 9.86 -4.67
CA GLN A 2 0.22 9.85 -5.83
C GLN A 2 1.01 8.54 -5.91
N PRO A 3 1.47 8.14 -7.11
CA PRO A 3 2.21 6.89 -7.26
C PRO A 3 3.44 6.79 -6.35
N ASN A 4 4.20 7.87 -6.20
CA ASN A 4 5.38 7.84 -5.35
C ASN A 4 5.03 7.74 -3.87
N GLU A 5 3.90 8.30 -3.46
CA GLU A 5 3.42 8.14 -2.08
C GLU A 5 3.03 6.70 -1.80
N PHE A 6 2.37 6.07 -2.76
CA PHE A 6 1.95 4.68 -2.66
C PHE A 6 3.16 3.77 -2.46
N GLN A 7 4.20 3.99 -3.27
CA GLN A 7 5.44 3.21 -3.16
C GLN A 7 6.12 3.42 -1.81
N LYS A 8 6.15 4.66 -1.33
CA LYS A 8 6.73 4.98 -0.02
C LYS A 8 5.99 4.26 1.11
N VAL A 9 4.67 4.22 1.04
CA VAL A 9 3.86 3.52 2.03
C VAL A 9 4.22 2.03 2.03
N ARG A 10 4.28 1.43 0.85
CA ARG A 10 4.65 0.02 0.74
C ARG A 10 6.01 -0.25 1.36
N ASN A 11 6.99 0.58 1.05
CA ASN A 11 8.35 0.42 1.56
C ASN A 11 8.40 0.59 3.08
N LYS A 12 7.68 1.54 3.61
CA LYS A 12 7.64 1.76 5.07
C LYS A 12 6.98 0.58 5.78
N LEU A 13 5.99 -0.03 5.16
CA LEU A 13 5.33 -1.20 5.72
C LEU A 13 6.17 -2.47 5.56
N GLY A 14 7.21 -2.42 4.74
CA GLY A 14 8.11 -3.55 4.55
C GLY A 14 7.57 -4.63 3.63
N TYR A 15 6.60 -4.31 2.78
CA TYR A 15 6.00 -5.28 1.88
C TYR A 15 6.68 -5.28 0.51
N THR A 16 6.79 -6.48 -0.09
CA THR A 16 7.04 -6.60 -1.51
C THR A 16 5.77 -6.22 -2.26
N GLN A 17 5.85 -6.04 -3.58
CA GLN A 17 4.67 -5.76 -4.37
C GLN A 17 3.63 -6.87 -4.24
N ALA A 18 4.07 -8.12 -4.25
CA ALA A 18 3.17 -9.27 -4.13
C ALA A 18 2.49 -9.30 -2.76
N GLN A 19 3.24 -9.04 -1.70
CA GLN A 19 2.69 -9.01 -0.34
C GLN A 19 1.67 -7.88 -0.19
N PHE A 20 1.99 -6.71 -0.73
CA PHE A 20 1.09 -5.57 -0.65
C PHE A 20 -0.21 -5.82 -1.43
N ALA A 21 -0.09 -6.46 -2.60
CA ALA A 21 -1.27 -6.85 -3.38
C ALA A 21 -2.19 -7.73 -2.54
N GLU A 22 -1.63 -8.72 -1.88
CA GLU A 22 -2.40 -9.62 -1.02
C GLU A 22 -3.10 -8.86 0.10
N ARG A 23 -2.40 -7.92 0.75
CA ARG A 23 -2.99 -7.14 1.83
C ARG A 23 -4.11 -6.24 1.35
N LEU A 24 -4.02 -5.77 0.11
CA LEU A 24 -5.03 -4.89 -0.46
C LEU A 24 -6.17 -5.65 -1.16
N GLY A 25 -6.08 -6.98 -1.19
CA GLY A 25 -7.15 -7.80 -1.76
C GLY A 25 -7.04 -8.06 -3.25
N TYR A 26 -5.85 -7.87 -3.82
CA TYR A 26 -5.61 -8.17 -5.24
C TYR A 26 -4.96 -9.53 -5.40
N SER A 27 -5.29 -10.22 -6.48
CA SER A 27 -4.80 -11.57 -6.73
C SER A 27 -3.37 -11.61 -7.27
N THR A 28 -2.88 -10.51 -7.85
CA THR A 28 -1.54 -10.45 -8.40
C THR A 28 -0.87 -9.12 -8.08
N ARG A 29 0.47 -9.09 -8.17
CA ARG A 29 1.24 -7.86 -7.98
C ARG A 29 1.08 -6.86 -9.14
N SER A 30 0.49 -7.30 -10.24
CA SER A 30 0.34 -6.48 -11.43
C SER A 30 -0.34 -5.14 -11.14
N MET A 31 -1.39 -5.17 -10.32
CA MET A 31 -2.11 -3.94 -9.94
C MET A 31 -1.21 -2.98 -9.18
N ILE A 32 -0.41 -3.51 -8.26
CA ILE A 32 0.51 -2.68 -7.47
C ILE A 32 1.53 -2.01 -8.39
N CYS A 33 2.07 -2.77 -9.31
CA CYS A 33 3.02 -2.26 -10.29
C CYS A 33 2.43 -1.10 -11.09
N GLN A 34 1.17 -1.25 -11.54
CA GLN A 34 0.49 -0.21 -12.31
C GLN A 34 0.24 1.05 -11.47
N PHE A 35 -0.10 0.89 -10.21
CA PHE A 35 -0.26 2.02 -9.30
C PHE A 35 1.05 2.78 -9.13
N GLU A 36 2.14 2.06 -8.96
CA GLU A 36 3.46 2.69 -8.75
C GLU A 36 4.00 3.34 -10.01
N LYS A 37 3.63 2.83 -11.18
CA LYS A 37 4.03 3.43 -12.46
C LYS A 37 3.14 4.59 -12.87
N GLY A 38 1.99 4.74 -12.23
CA GLY A 38 1.04 5.78 -12.57
C GLY A 38 0.18 5.47 -13.78
N THR A 39 0.22 4.23 -14.27
CA THR A 39 -0.61 3.81 -15.40
C THR A 39 -2.04 3.50 -15.00
N LYS A 40 -2.27 3.32 -13.71
CA LYS A 40 -3.61 3.11 -13.17
C LYS A 40 -3.82 4.02 -11.98
N LYS A 41 -4.98 4.68 -11.94
CA LYS A 41 -5.31 5.60 -10.86
C LYS A 41 -5.54 4.85 -9.56
N ILE A 42 -4.97 5.36 -8.48
CA ILE A 42 -5.16 4.81 -7.14
C ILE A 42 -6.53 5.28 -6.62
N SER A 43 -7.43 4.33 -6.36
CA SER A 43 -8.78 4.66 -5.93
C SER A 43 -8.77 5.17 -4.48
N PRO A 44 -9.81 5.94 -4.07
CA PRO A 44 -9.94 6.37 -2.68
C PRO A 44 -9.96 5.20 -1.71
N ARG A 45 -10.55 4.09 -2.10
CA ARG A 45 -10.60 2.89 -1.27
C ARG A 45 -9.20 2.36 -0.96
N VAL A 46 -8.35 2.30 -1.99
CA VAL A 46 -6.97 1.85 -1.82
C VAL A 46 -6.20 2.81 -0.93
N ALA A 47 -6.40 4.11 -1.13
CA ALA A 47 -5.74 5.12 -0.29
C ALA A 47 -6.15 4.96 1.18
N MET A 48 -7.42 4.70 1.44
CA MET A 48 -7.91 4.47 2.81
C MET A 48 -7.28 3.23 3.43
N LEU A 49 -7.14 2.15 2.65
CA LEU A 49 -6.50 0.94 3.14
C LEU A 49 -5.04 1.19 3.49
N CYS A 50 -4.36 1.99 2.68
CA CYS A 50 -2.97 2.36 2.95
C CYS A 50 -2.87 3.12 4.28
N GLU A 51 -3.75 4.08 4.51
CA GLU A 51 -3.78 4.83 5.76
C GLU A 51 -4.03 3.92 6.94
N PHE A 52 -4.97 3.00 6.79
CA PHE A 52 -5.30 2.04 7.85
C PHE A 52 -4.08 1.19 8.21
N LEU A 53 -3.38 0.67 7.21
CA LEU A 53 -2.21 -0.17 7.43
C LEU A 53 -1.08 0.62 8.10
N MET A 54 -0.90 1.87 7.73
CA MET A 54 0.11 2.73 8.35
C MET A 54 -0.24 3.02 9.81
N ARG A 55 -1.50 3.27 10.09
CA ARG A 55 -1.97 3.51 11.46
C ARG A 55 -1.78 2.28 12.32
N GLU A 56 -2.12 1.12 11.78
CA GLU A 56 -1.97 -0.16 12.47
C GLU A 56 -0.50 -0.39 12.86
N LYS A 57 0.42 -0.10 11.94
CA LYS A 57 1.84 -0.23 12.21
C LYS A 57 2.29 0.71 13.31
N ASN A 58 1.82 1.95 13.29
CA ASN A 58 2.17 2.94 14.31
C ASN A 58 1.65 2.54 15.68
N GLU A 59 0.45 1.99 15.76
CA GLU A 59 -0.12 1.52 17.02
C GLU A 59 0.69 0.38 17.60
N ARG A 60 1.12 -0.57 16.76
CA ARG A 60 1.98 -1.67 17.19
C ARG A 60 3.30 -1.15 17.74
N LYS A 61 3.86 -0.15 17.09
CA LYS A 61 5.11 0.45 17.52
C LYS A 61 4.98 1.12 18.87
N ILE A 62 3.84 1.77 19.11
CA ILE A 62 3.57 2.45 20.38
C ILE A 62 3.38 1.46 21.51
N ASN A 63 2.77 0.33 21.23
CA ASN A 63 2.46 -0.69 22.23
C ASN A 63 3.66 -1.54 22.64
N ASN A 64 4.75 -1.38 21.97
CA ASN A 64 5.99 -2.06 22.33
C ASN A 64 6.82 -1.22 23.28
#